data_55e253ec577b6bff0a5cd81c000b2b66
#
_entry.id   55e253ec577b6bff0a5cd81c000b2b66
#
_cell.length_a   1.000
_cell.length_b   1.000
_cell.length_c   1.000
_cell.angle_alpha   90.00
_cell.angle_beta   90.00
_cell.angle_gamma   90.00
#
_symmetry.space_group_name_H-M   'P 1'
#
loop_
_entity.id
_entity.type
_entity.pdbx_description
1 polymer ?
#
loop_
_entity_poly.entity_id
_entity_poly.type
_entity_poly.pdbx_seq_one_letter_code
_entity_poly.pdbx_strand_id
1 'polypeptide(L)'
;MERTAFYFKDISEKNRLTKQRGVTLLEIIIVLGIIGVIAAGVVVLAQRAFTAQDISDIQNNTNSIRTSMAETFQDEGEYPPATATTVTLTKGNIATTDDLAPIVTLNKLGKISPSESFNGISGDAFQIGQALVDSGSGVHKGFVILISGLDQQTCRNLLSQMGNQWDYVGIISAPAGEDESAELNGTELDADKKAGSVLKSLSVAEDITSTDIVSEETCNIGGANNGIVFGSK
;
A
#
# COMPACT_ATOMS: atom_id res chain seq x y z
N MET A 1 -51.99 -73.91 35.83
CA MET A 1 -51.93 -73.49 34.40
C MET A 1 -52.59 -72.13 34.31
N GLU A 2 -51.82 -71.12 34.43
CA GLU A 2 -52.29 -69.71 34.36
C GLU A 2 -51.79 -69.09 33.02
N ARG A 3 -52.76 -68.67 32.23
CA ARG A 3 -52.51 -68.01 30.98
C ARG A 3 -52.44 -66.45 31.24
N THR A 4 -51.25 -65.89 31.20
CA THR A 4 -51.08 -64.48 31.22
C THR A 4 -51.31 -63.86 29.81
N ALA A 5 -52.39 -63.10 29.69
CA ALA A 5 -52.72 -62.37 28.47
C ALA A 5 -51.85 -61.09 28.43
N PHE A 6 -51.01 -60.95 27.41
CA PHE A 6 -50.30 -59.73 27.11
C PHE A 6 -51.25 -58.75 26.43
N TYR A 7 -51.51 -57.63 27.10
CA TYR A 7 -52.20 -56.47 26.53
C TYR A 7 -51.21 -55.67 25.70
N PHE A 8 -51.36 -55.69 24.40
CA PHE A 8 -50.70 -54.70 23.50
C PHE A 8 -51.43 -53.39 23.63
N LYS A 9 -50.76 -52.39 24.22
CA LYS A 9 -51.22 -51.02 24.27
C LYS A 9 -50.82 -50.34 22.94
N ASP A 10 -51.81 -50.14 22.09
CA ASP A 10 -51.68 -49.42 20.81
C ASP A 10 -51.37 -47.93 21.08
N ILE A 11 -50.10 -47.54 20.91
CA ILE A 11 -49.69 -46.18 20.99
C ILE A 11 -49.90 -45.58 19.62
N SER A 12 -51.10 -45.06 19.38
CA SER A 12 -51.39 -44.19 18.24
C SER A 12 -50.63 -42.89 18.42
N GLU A 13 -49.39 -42.79 17.88
CA GLU A 13 -48.66 -41.55 17.70
C GLU A 13 -49.43 -40.68 16.71
N LYS A 14 -50.17 -39.71 17.24
CA LYS A 14 -50.72 -38.60 16.45
C LYS A 14 -49.54 -37.78 15.89
N ASN A 15 -49.08 -38.16 14.70
CA ASN A 15 -48.23 -37.26 13.87
C ASN A 15 -48.99 -35.96 13.64
N ARG A 16 -48.70 -34.96 14.47
CA ARG A 16 -49.08 -33.56 14.19
C ARG A 16 -48.22 -33.10 13.00
N LEU A 17 -48.76 -33.23 11.81
CA LEU A 17 -48.26 -32.54 10.63
C LEU A 17 -48.34 -31.03 10.93
N THR A 18 -47.24 -30.46 11.39
CA THR A 18 -47.10 -29.01 11.43
C THR A 18 -47.18 -28.50 10.00
N LYS A 19 -48.25 -27.74 9.73
CA LYS A 19 -48.41 -27.07 8.43
C LYS A 19 -47.18 -26.25 8.15
N GLN A 20 -46.27 -26.73 7.30
CA GLN A 20 -45.19 -25.94 6.75
C GLN A 20 -45.83 -24.82 5.93
N ARG A 21 -45.69 -23.58 6.40
CA ARG A 21 -46.03 -22.40 5.63
C ARG A 21 -44.99 -22.25 4.53
N GLY A 22 -45.40 -22.46 3.29
CA GLY A 22 -44.55 -22.18 2.13
C GLY A 22 -44.26 -20.67 2.07
N VAL A 23 -43.00 -20.33 1.85
CA VAL A 23 -42.57 -18.93 1.59
C VAL A 23 -43.12 -18.50 0.23
N THR A 24 -43.72 -17.33 0.14
CA THR A 24 -44.25 -16.82 -1.11
C THR A 24 -43.10 -16.34 -2.03
N LEU A 25 -43.27 -16.43 -3.34
CA LEU A 25 -42.29 -15.94 -4.31
C LEU A 25 -42.02 -14.44 -4.10
N LEU A 26 -43.03 -13.66 -3.74
CA LEU A 26 -42.90 -12.24 -3.43
C LEU A 26 -42.00 -11.99 -2.22
N GLU A 27 -42.11 -12.79 -1.16
CA GLU A 27 -41.32 -12.67 0.06
C GLU A 27 -39.84 -12.94 -0.22
N ILE A 28 -39.54 -13.94 -1.04
CA ILE A 28 -38.16 -14.23 -1.47
C ILE A 28 -37.56 -13.07 -2.29
N ILE A 29 -38.34 -12.51 -3.23
CA ILE A 29 -37.84 -11.38 -4.05
C ILE A 29 -37.55 -10.16 -3.18
N ILE A 30 -38.41 -9.84 -2.22
CA ILE A 30 -38.19 -8.72 -1.30
C ILE A 30 -36.93 -8.95 -0.45
N VAL A 31 -36.78 -10.15 0.12
CA VAL A 31 -35.61 -10.49 0.96
C VAL A 31 -34.34 -10.43 0.12
N LEU A 32 -34.30 -10.99 -1.07
CA LEU A 32 -33.14 -10.91 -1.97
C LEU A 32 -32.81 -9.46 -2.37
N GLY A 33 -33.83 -8.63 -2.60
CA GLY A 33 -33.64 -7.22 -2.87
C GLY A 33 -32.97 -6.48 -1.72
N ILE A 34 -33.43 -6.70 -0.50
CA ILE A 34 -32.85 -6.08 0.71
C ILE A 34 -31.40 -6.58 0.94
N ILE A 35 -31.18 -7.88 0.84
CA ILE A 35 -29.84 -8.47 1.00
C ILE A 35 -28.89 -7.91 -0.07
N GLY A 36 -29.34 -7.77 -1.32
CA GLY A 36 -28.55 -7.21 -2.41
C GLY A 36 -28.08 -5.77 -2.14
N VAL A 37 -28.95 -4.90 -1.63
CA VAL A 37 -28.61 -3.53 -1.27
C VAL A 37 -27.62 -3.48 -0.10
N ILE A 38 -27.84 -4.30 0.93
CA ILE A 38 -26.93 -4.36 2.09
C ILE A 38 -25.56 -4.89 1.65
N ALA A 39 -25.52 -5.96 0.86
CA ALA A 39 -24.28 -6.55 0.37
C ALA A 39 -23.46 -5.55 -0.46
N ALA A 40 -24.11 -4.78 -1.37
CA ALA A 40 -23.45 -3.74 -2.13
C ALA A 40 -22.82 -2.66 -1.23
N GLY A 41 -23.51 -2.23 -0.18
CA GLY A 41 -22.99 -1.26 0.78
C GLY A 41 -21.78 -1.79 1.57
N VAL A 42 -21.83 -3.05 2.00
CA VAL A 42 -20.73 -3.69 2.74
C VAL A 42 -19.47 -3.82 1.89
N VAL A 43 -19.59 -4.16 0.60
CA VAL A 43 -18.43 -4.27 -0.31
C VAL A 43 -17.70 -2.92 -0.43
N VAL A 44 -18.42 -1.82 -0.61
CA VAL A 44 -17.81 -0.48 -0.71
C VAL A 44 -17.08 -0.10 0.59
N LEU A 45 -17.68 -0.38 1.75
CA LEU A 45 -17.04 -0.11 3.04
C LEU A 45 -15.79 -0.98 3.25
N ALA A 46 -15.83 -2.24 2.84
CA ALA A 46 -14.69 -3.15 2.94
C ALA A 46 -13.52 -2.66 2.07
N GLN A 47 -13.77 -2.23 0.83
CA GLN A 47 -12.73 -1.66 -0.04
C GLN A 47 -12.04 -0.44 0.58
N ARG A 48 -12.83 0.48 1.16
CA ARG A 48 -12.26 1.65 1.85
C ARG A 48 -11.41 1.26 3.06
N ALA A 49 -11.82 0.23 3.81
CA ALA A 49 -11.06 -0.26 4.95
C ALA A 49 -9.74 -0.89 4.52
N PHE A 50 -9.72 -1.66 3.43
CA PHE A 50 -8.47 -2.22 2.87
C PHE A 50 -7.52 -1.11 2.39
N THR A 51 -8.01 -0.13 1.64
CA THR A 51 -7.16 1.00 1.22
C THR A 51 -6.59 1.77 2.42
N ALA A 52 -7.38 1.99 3.47
CA ALA A 52 -6.88 2.64 4.68
C ALA A 52 -5.81 1.80 5.40
N GLN A 53 -5.96 0.47 5.41
CA GLN A 53 -4.94 -0.45 5.93
C GLN A 53 -3.66 -0.38 5.10
N ASP A 54 -3.75 -0.46 3.77
CA ASP A 54 -2.60 -0.37 2.86
C ASP A 54 -1.83 0.95 3.06
N ILE A 55 -2.54 2.08 3.22
CA ILE A 55 -1.93 3.38 3.53
C ILE A 55 -1.16 3.34 4.85
N SER A 56 -1.76 2.76 5.90
CA SER A 56 -1.10 2.62 7.20
C SER A 56 0.14 1.73 7.13
N ASP A 57 0.05 0.64 6.40
CA ASP A 57 1.18 -0.28 6.19
C ASP A 57 2.31 0.39 5.40
N ILE A 58 1.99 1.17 4.36
CA ILE A 58 2.98 1.97 3.62
C ILE A 58 3.69 2.97 4.55
N GLN A 59 2.95 3.68 5.41
CA GLN A 59 3.55 4.59 6.39
C GLN A 59 4.55 3.87 7.31
N ASN A 60 4.14 2.75 7.87
CA ASN A 60 4.99 1.98 8.78
C ASN A 60 6.22 1.43 8.04
N ASN A 61 6.02 0.83 6.87
CA ASN A 61 7.08 0.23 6.08
C ASN A 61 8.11 1.27 5.62
N THR A 62 7.65 2.41 5.10
CA THR A 62 8.57 3.49 4.66
C THR A 62 9.34 4.10 5.81
N ASN A 63 8.75 4.23 7.00
CA ASN A 63 9.47 4.66 8.19
C ASN A 63 10.50 3.62 8.67
N SER A 64 10.17 2.33 8.62
CA SER A 64 11.11 1.23 8.91
C SER A 64 12.27 1.24 7.91
N ILE A 65 11.97 1.39 6.61
CA ILE A 65 12.98 1.50 5.55
C ILE A 65 13.86 2.73 5.77
N ARG A 66 13.28 3.90 6.04
CA ARG A 66 14.03 5.14 6.31
C ARG A 66 15.06 4.95 7.43
N THR A 67 14.62 4.39 8.55
CA THR A 67 15.51 4.13 9.71
C THR A 67 16.59 3.11 9.35
N SER A 68 16.22 2.04 8.67
CA SER A 68 17.15 0.97 8.28
C SER A 68 18.16 1.44 7.24
N MET A 69 17.78 2.31 6.30
CA MET A 69 18.68 2.93 5.33
C MET A 69 19.73 3.79 6.05
N ALA A 70 19.29 4.68 6.95
CA ALA A 70 20.19 5.50 7.73
C ALA A 70 21.16 4.67 8.58
N GLU A 71 20.65 3.67 9.31
CA GLU A 71 21.50 2.80 10.15
C GLU A 71 22.50 1.96 9.34
N THR A 72 22.15 1.60 8.11
CA THR A 72 22.99 0.68 7.32
C THR A 72 24.04 1.42 6.50
N PHE A 73 23.66 2.55 5.87
CA PHE A 73 24.49 3.18 4.84
C PHE A 73 25.06 4.56 5.21
N GLN A 74 24.65 5.14 6.34
CA GLN A 74 25.13 6.50 6.72
C GLN A 74 26.66 6.59 6.81
N ASP A 75 27.33 5.53 7.23
CA ASP A 75 28.80 5.49 7.39
C ASP A 75 29.54 5.10 6.09
N GLU A 76 28.84 4.69 5.03
CA GLU A 76 29.46 4.27 3.76
C GLU A 76 29.88 5.43 2.84
N GLY A 77 29.52 6.66 3.23
CA GLY A 77 29.88 7.88 2.49
C GLY A 77 28.89 8.27 1.40
N GLU A 78 28.30 7.31 0.71
CA GLU A 78 27.22 7.49 -0.27
C GLU A 78 26.15 6.41 -0.11
N TYR A 79 24.90 6.75 -0.39
CA TYR A 79 23.81 5.76 -0.44
C TYR A 79 23.85 4.96 -1.75
N PRO A 80 23.45 3.69 -1.74
CA PRO A 80 23.46 2.85 -2.92
C PRO A 80 22.37 3.25 -3.93
N PRO A 81 22.63 3.08 -5.25
CA PRO A 81 21.68 3.42 -6.31
C PRO A 81 20.51 2.42 -6.37
N ALA A 82 19.39 2.89 -6.90
CA ALA A 82 18.29 2.02 -7.34
C ALA A 82 18.75 1.14 -8.50
N THR A 83 18.19 -0.05 -8.59
CA THR A 83 18.45 -1.01 -9.68
C THR A 83 17.15 -1.36 -10.40
N ALA A 84 17.23 -1.52 -11.73
CA ALA A 84 16.09 -1.89 -12.57
C ALA A 84 15.48 -3.26 -12.22
N THR A 85 16.25 -4.12 -11.61
CA THR A 85 15.82 -5.47 -11.21
C THR A 85 14.82 -5.48 -10.07
N THR A 86 14.69 -4.36 -9.33
CA THR A 86 13.75 -4.21 -8.21
C THR A 86 12.31 -4.55 -8.62
N VAL A 87 11.88 -4.23 -9.83
CA VAL A 87 10.53 -4.53 -10.33
C VAL A 87 10.27 -6.03 -10.55
N THR A 88 11.30 -6.86 -10.59
CA THR A 88 11.18 -8.32 -10.74
C THR A 88 11.14 -9.06 -9.40
N LEU A 89 11.28 -8.33 -8.29
CA LEU A 89 11.29 -8.91 -6.97
C LEU A 89 9.90 -9.37 -6.55
N THR A 90 9.87 -10.44 -5.80
CA THR A 90 8.67 -11.00 -5.16
C THR A 90 8.98 -11.33 -3.71
N LYS A 91 7.95 -11.46 -2.88
CA LYS A 91 8.11 -11.89 -1.48
C LYS A 91 8.84 -13.24 -1.33
N GLY A 92 8.80 -14.08 -2.40
CA GLY A 92 9.45 -15.39 -2.39
C GLY A 92 10.92 -15.36 -2.80
N ASN A 93 11.38 -14.38 -3.60
CA ASN A 93 12.75 -14.33 -4.10
C ASN A 93 13.62 -13.24 -3.47
N ILE A 94 13.06 -12.23 -2.80
CA ILE A 94 13.81 -11.07 -2.27
C ILE A 94 14.95 -11.47 -1.32
N ALA A 95 14.77 -12.51 -0.52
CA ALA A 95 15.78 -12.98 0.41
C ALA A 95 16.89 -13.83 -0.24
N THR A 96 16.65 -14.34 -1.46
CA THR A 96 17.55 -15.31 -2.13
C THR A 96 18.18 -14.78 -3.41
N THR A 97 17.71 -13.66 -3.95
CA THR A 97 18.26 -13.03 -5.14
C THR A 97 19.71 -12.54 -4.90
N ASP A 98 20.52 -12.52 -5.94
CA ASP A 98 21.88 -11.95 -5.87
C ASP A 98 21.92 -10.45 -6.21
N ASP A 99 20.75 -9.81 -6.34
CA ASP A 99 20.63 -8.39 -6.57
C ASP A 99 21.20 -7.57 -5.40
N LEU A 100 21.73 -6.40 -5.74
CA LEU A 100 22.30 -5.42 -4.79
C LEU A 100 21.38 -4.23 -4.56
N ALA A 101 20.13 -4.29 -4.99
CA ALA A 101 19.16 -3.24 -4.70
C ALA A 101 19.13 -2.94 -3.19
N PRO A 102 19.00 -1.68 -2.78
CA PRO A 102 18.99 -1.31 -1.36
C PRO A 102 17.96 -2.10 -0.55
N ILE A 103 16.76 -2.29 -1.10
CA ILE A 103 15.67 -3.05 -0.44
C ILE A 103 16.06 -4.54 -0.21
N VAL A 104 16.80 -5.15 -1.14
CA VAL A 104 17.31 -6.53 -1.02
C VAL A 104 18.38 -6.61 0.07
N THR A 105 19.29 -5.64 0.08
CA THR A 105 20.35 -5.55 1.08
C THR A 105 19.77 -5.44 2.49
N LEU A 106 18.80 -4.55 2.73
CA LEU A 106 18.12 -4.41 4.00
C LEU A 106 17.40 -5.69 4.43
N ASN A 107 16.77 -6.40 3.49
CA ASN A 107 16.10 -7.66 3.76
C ASN A 107 17.10 -8.76 4.14
N LYS A 108 18.20 -8.92 3.40
CA LYS A 108 19.26 -9.88 3.70
C LYS A 108 19.98 -9.62 5.03
N LEU A 109 20.11 -8.36 5.42
CA LEU A 109 20.62 -7.96 6.73
C LEU A 109 19.62 -8.19 7.88
N GLY A 110 18.38 -8.58 7.57
CA GLY A 110 17.32 -8.78 8.56
C GLY A 110 16.83 -7.48 9.20
N LYS A 111 17.08 -6.32 8.57
CA LYS A 111 16.62 -5.01 9.03
C LYS A 111 15.14 -4.79 8.74
N ILE A 112 14.65 -5.35 7.64
CA ILE A 112 13.23 -5.33 7.22
C ILE A 112 12.80 -6.75 6.82
N SER A 113 11.52 -7.06 7.03
CA SER A 113 10.95 -8.34 6.59
C SER A 113 10.58 -8.33 5.11
N PRO A 114 10.41 -9.51 4.47
CA PRO A 114 9.90 -9.58 3.10
C PRO A 114 8.54 -8.91 2.91
N SER A 115 7.67 -8.91 3.92
CA SER A 115 6.36 -8.24 3.85
C SER A 115 6.46 -6.72 3.86
N GLU A 116 7.39 -6.16 4.62
CA GLU A 116 7.65 -4.71 4.69
C GLU A 116 8.35 -4.16 3.46
N SER A 117 8.94 -5.04 2.63
CA SER A 117 9.68 -4.66 1.43
C SER A 117 8.77 -4.31 0.24
N PHE A 118 7.46 -4.50 0.36
CA PHE A 118 6.51 -4.35 -0.74
C PHE A 118 5.42 -3.33 -0.44
N ASN A 119 5.10 -2.53 -1.47
CA ASN A 119 3.97 -1.63 -1.49
C ASN A 119 2.65 -2.43 -1.56
N GLY A 120 1.77 -2.29 -0.58
CA GLY A 120 0.49 -3.01 -0.54
C GLY A 120 -0.49 -2.63 -1.65
N ILE A 121 -0.33 -1.44 -2.26
CA ILE A 121 -1.23 -0.93 -3.31
C ILE A 121 -0.84 -1.46 -4.68
N SER A 122 0.41 -1.28 -5.10
CA SER A 122 0.90 -1.77 -6.40
C SER A 122 1.32 -3.24 -6.37
N GLY A 123 1.70 -3.76 -5.21
CA GLY A 123 2.30 -5.09 -5.06
C GLY A 123 3.78 -5.15 -5.37
N ASP A 124 4.39 -4.04 -5.80
CA ASP A 124 5.81 -3.97 -6.15
C ASP A 124 6.71 -3.85 -4.92
N ALA A 125 7.96 -4.26 -5.05
CA ALA A 125 8.98 -3.93 -4.07
C ALA A 125 9.25 -2.41 -4.09
N PHE A 126 9.52 -1.83 -2.92
CA PHE A 126 9.89 -0.42 -2.85
C PHE A 126 11.19 -0.19 -3.62
N GLN A 127 11.15 0.69 -4.62
CA GLN A 127 12.33 1.16 -5.31
C GLN A 127 12.98 2.24 -4.46
N ILE A 128 14.24 2.03 -4.11
CA ILE A 128 15.02 2.95 -3.28
C ILE A 128 16.24 3.37 -4.08
N GLY A 129 16.45 4.67 -4.25
CA GLY A 129 17.57 5.23 -4.99
C GLY A 129 18.42 6.16 -4.14
N GLN A 130 19.63 6.39 -4.60
CA GLN A 130 20.51 7.43 -4.06
C GLN A 130 19.99 8.81 -4.46
N ALA A 131 20.31 9.85 -3.67
CA ALA A 131 19.93 11.21 -3.99
C ALA A 131 21.02 12.23 -3.60
N LEU A 132 21.12 13.31 -4.36
CA LEU A 132 21.99 14.43 -4.04
C LEU A 132 21.35 15.30 -2.96
N VAL A 133 22.07 15.54 -1.88
CA VAL A 133 21.65 16.50 -0.83
C VAL A 133 21.94 17.93 -1.26
N ASP A 134 22.99 18.12 -2.05
CA ASP A 134 23.42 19.36 -2.66
C ASP A 134 23.79 19.04 -4.11
N SER A 135 23.02 19.55 -5.06
CA SER A 135 23.20 19.34 -6.50
C SER A 135 24.58 19.77 -7.00
N GLY A 136 25.22 20.71 -6.31
CA GLY A 136 26.59 21.18 -6.62
C GLY A 136 27.69 20.24 -6.13
N SER A 137 27.45 19.31 -5.21
CA SER A 137 28.45 18.43 -4.60
C SER A 137 28.80 17.21 -5.42
N GLY A 138 27.82 16.67 -6.17
CA GLY A 138 27.94 15.40 -6.89
C GLY A 138 28.06 14.18 -5.97
N VAL A 139 27.83 14.30 -4.65
CA VAL A 139 27.92 13.24 -3.67
C VAL A 139 26.53 12.84 -3.17
N HIS A 140 26.18 11.56 -3.27
CA HIS A 140 24.86 11.03 -2.94
C HIS A 140 24.73 10.71 -1.44
N LYS A 141 24.54 11.77 -0.63
CA LYS A 141 24.38 11.68 0.84
C LYS A 141 22.93 11.63 1.29
N GLY A 142 22.01 11.46 0.38
CA GLY A 142 20.59 11.24 0.62
C GLY A 142 20.10 10.02 -0.12
N PHE A 143 18.91 9.60 0.21
CA PHE A 143 18.19 8.53 -0.49
C PHE A 143 16.74 8.90 -0.69
N VAL A 144 16.12 8.25 -1.66
CA VAL A 144 14.69 8.38 -1.97
C VAL A 144 14.00 7.02 -2.00
N ILE A 145 12.73 7.01 -1.65
CA ILE A 145 11.85 5.84 -1.68
C ILE A 145 10.67 6.18 -2.57
N LEU A 146 10.38 5.33 -3.55
CA LEU A 146 9.23 5.46 -4.44
C LEU A 146 8.06 4.62 -3.94
N ILE A 147 6.88 5.25 -3.92
CA ILE A 147 5.59 4.58 -3.80
C ILE A 147 4.88 4.71 -5.15
N SER A 148 4.80 3.60 -5.90
CA SER A 148 4.25 3.51 -7.26
C SER A 148 2.78 3.07 -7.28
N GLY A 149 2.14 3.19 -8.44
CA GLY A 149 0.82 2.61 -8.70
C GLY A 149 -0.34 3.29 -7.98
N LEU A 150 -0.25 4.61 -7.73
CA LEU A 150 -1.24 5.35 -6.98
C LEU A 150 -2.29 5.99 -7.88
N ASP A 151 -3.57 5.82 -7.54
CA ASP A 151 -4.62 6.69 -8.07
C ASP A 151 -4.56 8.08 -7.42
N GLN A 152 -5.26 9.04 -8.01
CA GLN A 152 -5.26 10.43 -7.54
C GLN A 152 -5.66 10.58 -6.07
N GLN A 153 -6.68 9.86 -5.63
CA GLN A 153 -7.21 9.99 -4.27
C GLN A 153 -6.22 9.40 -3.25
N THR A 154 -5.65 8.25 -3.53
CA THR A 154 -4.68 7.59 -2.67
C THR A 154 -3.37 8.37 -2.60
N CYS A 155 -2.90 8.92 -3.73
CA CYS A 155 -1.74 9.80 -3.79
C CYS A 155 -1.93 11.03 -2.89
N ARG A 156 -3.05 11.75 -3.00
CA ARG A 156 -3.38 12.91 -2.16
C ARG A 156 -3.51 12.55 -0.68
N ASN A 157 -4.08 11.38 -0.37
CA ASN A 157 -4.18 10.88 0.99
C ASN A 157 -2.81 10.64 1.63
N LEU A 158 -1.90 9.97 0.92
CA LEU A 158 -0.54 9.72 1.39
C LEU A 158 0.22 11.04 1.61
N LEU A 159 0.15 11.99 0.67
CA LEU A 159 0.74 13.31 0.82
C LEU A 159 0.25 14.04 2.08
N SER A 160 -1.06 13.99 2.33
CA SER A 160 -1.66 14.63 3.50
C SER A 160 -1.20 14.02 4.83
N GLN A 161 -0.97 12.70 4.87
CA GLN A 161 -0.64 11.99 6.10
C GLN A 161 0.86 11.98 6.40
N MET A 162 1.70 11.89 5.40
CA MET A 162 3.13 11.68 5.60
C MET A 162 4.04 12.66 4.84
N GLY A 163 3.52 13.47 3.93
CA GLY A 163 4.35 14.38 3.11
C GLY A 163 5.26 15.28 3.95
N ASN A 164 4.74 15.85 5.04
CA ASN A 164 5.52 16.78 5.88
C ASN A 164 6.54 16.09 6.82
N GLN A 165 6.52 14.75 6.90
CA GLN A 165 7.49 13.98 7.70
C GLN A 165 8.84 13.78 6.97
N TRP A 166 8.89 14.07 5.67
CA TRP A 166 10.04 13.87 4.82
C TRP A 166 10.74 15.18 4.44
N ASP A 167 12.03 15.10 4.15
CA ASP A 167 12.84 16.24 3.76
C ASP A 167 12.57 16.67 2.32
N TYR A 168 12.24 15.70 1.45
CA TYR A 168 11.88 15.89 0.06
C TYR A 168 10.62 15.13 -0.29
N VAL A 169 9.76 15.74 -1.11
CA VAL A 169 8.56 15.12 -1.65
C VAL A 169 8.42 15.51 -3.12
N GLY A 170 8.55 14.51 -3.98
CA GLY A 170 8.33 14.63 -5.42
C GLY A 170 7.19 13.77 -5.91
N ILE A 171 6.62 14.14 -7.06
CA ILE A 171 5.59 13.36 -7.77
C ILE A 171 6.10 13.08 -9.17
N ILE A 172 6.06 11.80 -9.55
CA ILE A 172 6.47 11.32 -10.87
C ILE A 172 5.38 10.43 -11.47
N SER A 173 5.51 10.11 -12.75
CA SER A 173 4.75 9.03 -13.37
C SER A 173 5.39 7.70 -13.01
N ALA A 174 4.71 6.86 -12.26
CA ALA A 174 5.23 5.56 -11.84
C ALA A 174 4.09 4.52 -11.78
N PRO A 175 3.70 3.95 -12.91
CA PRO A 175 2.77 2.83 -12.95
C PRO A 175 3.31 1.62 -12.18
N ALA A 176 2.42 0.74 -11.75
CA ALA A 176 2.83 -0.50 -11.12
C ALA A 176 3.65 -1.37 -12.08
N GLY A 177 4.74 -1.97 -11.58
CA GLY A 177 5.61 -2.86 -12.35
C GLY A 177 6.59 -2.18 -13.30
N GLU A 178 6.68 -0.84 -13.29
CA GLU A 178 7.67 -0.11 -14.10
C GLU A 178 8.92 0.26 -13.32
N ASP A 179 10.04 0.34 -14.04
CA ASP A 179 11.36 0.68 -13.49
C ASP A 179 11.60 2.17 -13.55
N GLU A 180 11.71 2.80 -12.37
CA GLU A 180 11.99 4.22 -12.21
C GLU A 180 13.41 4.47 -11.64
N SER A 181 14.29 3.48 -11.71
CA SER A 181 15.63 3.57 -11.12
C SER A 181 16.44 4.76 -11.65
N ALA A 182 16.30 5.08 -12.93
CA ALA A 182 17.01 6.22 -13.54
C ALA A 182 16.55 7.57 -12.97
N GLU A 183 15.22 7.74 -12.80
CA GLU A 183 14.62 8.94 -12.21
C GLU A 183 15.02 9.08 -10.74
N LEU A 184 14.95 7.98 -9.98
CA LEU A 184 15.31 7.97 -8.55
C LEU A 184 16.78 8.33 -8.32
N ASN A 185 17.69 7.74 -9.11
CA ASN A 185 19.13 7.98 -8.97
C ASN A 185 19.55 9.39 -9.40
N GLY A 186 18.71 10.09 -10.16
CA GLY A 186 18.90 11.48 -10.56
C GLY A 186 18.23 12.49 -9.63
N THR A 187 17.63 12.06 -8.51
CA THR A 187 16.88 12.96 -7.64
C THR A 187 17.81 13.90 -6.87
N GLU A 188 17.50 15.18 -6.92
CA GLU A 188 18.15 16.27 -6.17
C GLU A 188 17.22 16.70 -5.03
N LEU A 189 17.64 16.46 -3.78
CA LEU A 189 16.83 16.80 -2.60
C LEU A 189 16.74 18.32 -2.36
N ASP A 190 17.64 19.10 -2.96
CA ASP A 190 17.67 20.57 -2.94
C ASP A 190 17.00 21.20 -4.17
N ALA A 191 16.29 20.41 -4.99
CA ALA A 191 15.60 20.91 -6.17
C ALA A 191 14.62 22.05 -5.83
N ASP A 192 14.42 22.97 -6.75
CA ASP A 192 13.45 24.05 -6.62
C ASP A 192 12.01 23.48 -6.52
N LYS A 193 11.21 24.10 -5.65
CA LYS A 193 9.78 23.76 -5.55
C LYS A 193 9.09 24.03 -6.90
N LYS A 194 8.41 23.00 -7.41
CA LYS A 194 7.70 23.08 -8.69
C LYS A 194 6.33 22.42 -8.54
N ALA A 195 5.28 23.19 -8.78
CA ALA A 195 3.90 22.67 -8.73
C ALA A 195 3.76 21.39 -9.57
N GLY A 196 3.08 20.41 -9.01
CA GLY A 196 2.81 19.13 -9.67
C GLY A 196 3.97 18.14 -9.71
N SER A 197 5.21 18.55 -9.40
CA SER A 197 6.35 17.64 -9.41
C SER A 197 7.20 17.67 -8.14
N VAL A 198 7.61 18.82 -7.62
CA VAL A 198 8.36 18.94 -6.37
C VAL A 198 7.56 19.77 -5.39
N LEU A 199 7.02 19.14 -4.36
CA LEU A 199 6.17 19.81 -3.36
C LEU A 199 6.96 20.30 -2.15
N LYS A 200 8.04 19.60 -1.79
CA LYS A 200 8.93 19.93 -0.69
C LYS A 200 10.36 19.55 -1.04
N SER A 201 11.32 20.35 -0.61
CA SER A 201 12.76 20.10 -0.84
C SER A 201 13.60 20.71 0.29
N LEU A 202 14.90 20.41 0.32
CA LEU A 202 15.85 21.03 1.26
C LEU A 202 16.08 22.51 0.99
N SER A 203 15.93 22.97 -0.26
CA SER A 203 16.02 24.40 -0.63
C SER A 203 14.80 25.18 -0.15
N VAL A 204 13.65 24.53 -0.07
CA VAL A 204 12.38 25.14 0.29
C VAL A 204 11.78 24.34 1.46
N ALA A 205 12.16 24.72 2.67
CA ALA A 205 11.74 24.05 3.91
C ALA A 205 10.29 24.38 4.32
N GLU A 206 9.43 24.80 3.38
CA GLU A 206 8.02 25.04 3.65
C GLU A 206 7.25 23.73 3.70
N ASP A 207 6.31 23.64 4.64
CA ASP A 207 5.41 22.49 4.72
C ASP A 207 4.44 22.46 3.54
N ILE A 208 4.12 21.24 3.10
CA ILE A 208 3.10 21.00 2.08
C ILE A 208 1.73 21.39 2.66
N THR A 209 1.06 22.31 2.00
CA THR A 209 -0.27 22.77 2.41
C THR A 209 -1.37 21.95 1.77
N SER A 210 -2.58 22.00 2.35
CA SER A 210 -3.76 21.38 1.73
C SER A 210 -4.03 21.94 0.31
N THR A 211 -3.66 23.18 0.06
CA THR A 211 -3.81 23.80 -1.29
C THR A 211 -2.85 23.17 -2.29
N ASP A 212 -1.62 22.88 -1.89
CA ASP A 212 -0.64 22.19 -2.75
C ASP A 212 -1.15 20.78 -3.11
N ILE A 213 -1.74 20.06 -2.14
CA ILE A 213 -2.25 18.69 -2.33
C ILE A 213 -3.44 18.62 -3.27
N VAL A 214 -4.39 19.57 -3.17
CA VAL A 214 -5.61 19.57 -3.99
C VAL A 214 -5.46 20.29 -5.32
N SER A 215 -4.28 20.86 -5.60
CA SER A 215 -4.03 21.54 -6.87
C SER A 215 -4.28 20.61 -8.06
N GLU A 216 -4.66 21.18 -9.20
CA GLU A 216 -4.94 20.40 -10.42
C GLU A 216 -3.70 19.70 -10.98
N GLU A 217 -2.51 20.17 -10.62
CA GLU A 217 -1.23 19.63 -11.08
C GLU A 217 -0.74 18.48 -10.17
N THR A 218 -1.22 18.40 -8.92
CA THR A 218 -0.76 17.43 -7.94
C THR A 218 -1.53 16.12 -8.05
N CYS A 219 -0.80 14.99 -8.20
CA CYS A 219 -1.39 13.66 -8.39
C CYS A 219 -2.36 13.60 -9.59
N ASN A 220 -2.04 14.26 -10.68
CA ASN A 220 -2.94 14.40 -11.84
C ASN A 220 -2.56 13.49 -13.02
N ILE A 221 -1.74 12.48 -12.80
CA ILE A 221 -1.43 11.47 -13.81
C ILE A 221 -2.60 10.49 -13.86
N GLY A 222 -3.19 10.31 -15.04
CA GLY A 222 -4.42 9.53 -15.20
C GLY A 222 -4.26 8.06 -14.80
N GLY A 223 -5.31 7.47 -14.24
CA GLY A 223 -5.30 6.08 -13.76
C GLY A 223 -4.54 5.92 -12.44
N ALA A 224 -3.99 4.73 -12.21
CA ALA A 224 -3.14 4.40 -11.07
C ALA A 224 -1.66 4.55 -11.45
N ASN A 225 -1.28 5.71 -12.01
CA ASN A 225 0.06 5.96 -12.54
C ASN A 225 0.83 7.04 -11.77
N ASN A 226 0.27 7.54 -10.67
CA ASN A 226 1.02 8.48 -9.84
C ASN A 226 2.01 7.73 -8.96
N GLY A 227 3.23 8.26 -8.86
CA GLY A 227 4.23 7.87 -7.91
C GLY A 227 4.60 9.02 -6.99
N ILE A 228 4.82 8.73 -5.71
CA ILE A 228 5.36 9.68 -4.74
C ILE A 228 6.78 9.26 -4.40
N VAL A 229 7.71 10.20 -4.55
CA VAL A 229 9.10 10.04 -4.16
C VAL A 229 9.32 10.77 -2.84
N PHE A 230 9.60 10.01 -1.79
CA PHE A 230 9.95 10.55 -0.48
C PHE A 230 11.47 10.49 -0.28
N GLY A 231 12.09 11.63 0.05
CA GLY A 231 13.53 11.72 0.26
C GLY A 231 13.92 12.06 1.69
N SER A 232 15.07 11.55 2.10
CA SER A 232 15.73 11.86 3.38
C SER A 232 17.24 11.93 3.22
N LYS A 233 17.88 12.74 4.07
CA LYS A 233 19.32 12.85 4.19
C LYS A 233 19.88 12.11 5.39
#